data_92686717d426c6db13cbeb6651245c22
#
_entry.id   92686717d426c6db13cbeb6651245c22
#
_cell.length_a   1.000
_cell.length_b   1.000
_cell.length_c   1.000
_cell.angle_alpha   90.00
_cell.angle_beta   90.00
_cell.angle_gamma   90.00
#
_symmetry.space_group_name_H-M   'P 1'
#
loop_
_entity.id
_entity.type
_entity.pdbx_description
1 polymer ?
#
loop_
_entity_poly.entity_id
_entity_poly.type
_entity_poly.pdbx_seq_one_letter_code
_entity_poly.pdbx_strand_id
1 'polypeptide(L)'
;MLFRSNTADNKGNIEAQTTEAMARIQRTMKAAGFDLSDLVDATVYLTDIANFQGMNTGYRGAIGKDFPARATVKTGLVGADGLVEIMFVASK
;
A
#
# COMPACT_ATOMS: atom_id res chain seq x y z
N MET A 1 0.40 -5.18 -9.79
CA MET A 1 -0.75 -4.25 -9.89
C MET A 1 -0.55 -3.09 -8.94
N LEU A 2 -0.88 -1.89 -9.37
CA LEU A 2 -0.71 -0.65 -8.62
C LEU A 2 -2.03 -0.26 -7.95
N PHE A 3 -1.98 0.06 -6.65
CA PHE A 3 -3.17 0.39 -5.87
C PHE A 3 -3.09 1.80 -5.32
N ARG A 4 -4.12 2.59 -5.60
CA ARG A 4 -4.29 3.92 -5.04
C ARG A 4 -4.77 3.82 -3.59
N SER A 5 -4.60 4.90 -2.85
CA SER A 5 -4.86 4.93 -1.42
C SER A 5 -5.92 5.95 -0.99
N ASN A 6 -6.16 6.97 -1.82
CA ASN A 6 -6.98 8.10 -1.39
C ASN A 6 -8.49 7.84 -1.52
N THR A 7 -9.23 8.34 -0.54
CA THR A 7 -10.70 8.39 -0.53
C THR A 7 -11.13 9.80 -0.11
N ALA A 8 -12.44 10.05 -0.10
CA ALA A 8 -12.97 11.33 0.38
C ALA A 8 -12.68 11.56 1.87
N ASP A 9 -12.53 10.47 2.65
CA ASP A 9 -12.44 10.54 4.11
C ASP A 9 -11.01 10.47 4.64
N ASN A 10 -10.01 10.16 3.81
CA ASN A 10 -8.63 9.96 4.29
C ASN A 10 -7.62 10.98 3.75
N LYS A 11 -8.09 12.14 3.30
CA LYS A 11 -7.21 13.21 2.81
C LYS A 11 -6.20 13.61 3.87
N GLY A 12 -4.92 13.68 3.49
CA GLY A 12 -3.85 14.10 4.38
C GLY A 12 -3.48 13.11 5.47
N ASN A 13 -4.07 11.92 5.51
CA ASN A 13 -3.81 10.92 6.54
C ASN A 13 -3.05 9.72 5.94
N ILE A 14 -1.74 9.67 6.16
CA ILE A 14 -0.88 8.64 5.56
C ILE A 14 -1.21 7.24 6.08
N GLU A 15 -1.47 7.07 7.36
CA GLU A 15 -1.84 5.75 7.90
C GLU A 15 -3.15 5.25 7.32
N ALA A 16 -4.17 6.11 7.28
CA ALA A 16 -5.47 5.75 6.72
C ALA A 16 -5.37 5.44 5.23
N GLN A 17 -4.59 6.20 4.48
CA GLN A 17 -4.38 5.94 3.05
C GLN A 17 -3.64 4.62 2.83
N THR A 18 -2.62 4.33 3.63
CA THR A 18 -1.89 3.07 3.53
C THR A 18 -2.81 1.89 3.85
N THR A 19 -3.60 2.00 4.92
CA THR A 19 -4.58 0.98 5.28
C THR A 19 -5.59 0.76 4.16
N GLU A 20 -6.06 1.83 3.52
CA GLU A 20 -7.02 1.71 2.39
C GLU A 20 -6.38 1.03 1.18
N ALA A 21 -5.14 1.38 0.84
CA ALA A 21 -4.43 0.71 -0.25
C ALA A 21 -4.30 -0.79 0.03
N MET A 22 -3.92 -1.16 1.24
CA MET A 22 -3.80 -2.56 1.65
C MET A 22 -5.15 -3.28 1.60
N ALA A 23 -6.22 -2.62 2.02
CA ALA A 23 -7.57 -3.20 1.96
C ALA A 23 -8.00 -3.47 0.50
N ARG A 24 -7.70 -2.54 -0.41
CA ARG A 24 -7.97 -2.72 -1.85
C ARG A 24 -7.19 -3.90 -2.42
N ILE A 25 -5.92 -4.03 -2.02
CA ILE A 25 -5.07 -5.16 -2.42
C ILE A 25 -5.66 -6.48 -1.93
N GLN A 26 -6.04 -6.56 -0.66
CA GLN A 26 -6.63 -7.77 -0.09
C GLN A 26 -7.90 -8.18 -0.83
N ARG A 27 -8.80 -7.24 -1.10
CA ARG A 27 -10.04 -7.53 -1.83
C ARG A 27 -9.77 -8.05 -3.24
N THR A 28 -8.82 -7.44 -3.93
CA THR A 28 -8.46 -7.84 -5.29
C THR A 28 -7.81 -9.22 -5.31
N MET A 29 -6.90 -9.48 -4.39
CA MET A 29 -6.23 -10.78 -4.28
C MET A 29 -7.22 -11.90 -3.96
N LYS A 30 -8.10 -11.66 -2.99
CA LYS A 30 -9.10 -12.64 -2.60
C LYS A 30 -10.03 -12.99 -3.76
N ALA A 31 -10.46 -11.98 -4.53
CA ALA A 31 -11.27 -12.19 -5.72
C ALA A 31 -10.54 -13.00 -6.80
N ALA A 32 -9.21 -12.91 -6.86
CA ALA A 32 -8.37 -13.65 -7.81
C ALA A 32 -7.89 -15.01 -7.26
N GLY A 33 -8.28 -15.38 -6.04
CA GLY A 33 -7.91 -16.67 -5.45
C GLY A 33 -6.55 -16.69 -4.75
N PHE A 34 -6.00 -15.51 -4.38
CA PHE A 34 -4.73 -15.39 -3.66
C PHE A 34 -4.96 -15.00 -2.20
N ASP A 35 -3.99 -15.37 -1.34
CA ASP A 35 -3.89 -14.89 0.04
C ASP A 35 -2.72 -13.92 0.18
N LEU A 36 -2.66 -13.20 1.30
CA LEU A 36 -1.51 -12.32 1.60
C LEU A 36 -0.19 -13.11 1.64
N SER A 37 -0.24 -14.38 2.04
CA SER A 37 0.94 -15.26 2.04
C SER A 37 1.51 -15.52 0.64
N ASP A 38 0.76 -15.26 -0.40
CA ASP A 38 1.20 -15.40 -1.79
C ASP A 38 1.97 -14.18 -2.31
N LEU A 39 2.06 -13.11 -1.52
CA LEU A 39 2.82 -11.92 -1.90
C LEU A 39 4.32 -12.20 -1.88
N VAL A 40 5.01 -11.87 -2.96
CA VAL A 40 6.45 -12.12 -3.10
C VAL A 40 7.27 -10.84 -3.20
N ASP A 41 6.67 -9.72 -3.57
CA ASP A 41 7.36 -8.44 -3.73
C ASP A 41 6.37 -7.29 -3.60
N ALA A 42 6.87 -6.14 -3.14
CA ALA A 42 6.09 -4.92 -3.01
C ALA A 42 6.94 -3.70 -3.31
N THR A 43 6.35 -2.70 -3.94
CA THR A 43 6.96 -1.37 -4.09
C THR A 43 5.97 -0.33 -3.58
N VAL A 44 6.44 0.53 -2.68
CA VAL A 44 5.65 1.60 -2.11
C VAL A 44 6.13 2.93 -2.68
N TYR A 45 5.21 3.68 -3.25
CA TYR A 45 5.46 5.00 -3.82
C TYR A 45 4.90 6.06 -2.88
N LEU A 46 5.78 6.91 -2.34
CA LEU A 46 5.41 8.00 -1.43
C LEU A 46 5.63 9.36 -2.12
N THR A 47 4.71 10.29 -1.91
CA THR A 47 4.90 11.66 -2.40
C THR A 47 5.86 12.46 -1.52
N ASP A 48 5.95 12.13 -0.23
CA ASP A 48 6.81 12.80 0.73
C ASP A 48 7.45 11.77 1.66
N ILE A 49 8.79 11.76 1.72
CA ILE A 49 9.52 10.82 2.57
C ILE A 49 9.24 11.04 4.07
N ALA A 50 8.78 12.21 4.47
CA ALA A 50 8.36 12.47 5.85
C ALA A 50 7.21 11.56 6.29
N ASN A 51 6.45 11.01 5.35
CA ASN A 51 5.35 10.07 5.62
C ASN A 51 5.80 8.61 5.76
N PHE A 52 7.10 8.33 5.72
CA PHE A 52 7.62 6.96 5.72
C PHE A 52 7.18 6.17 6.96
N GLN A 53 7.28 6.76 8.14
CA GLN A 53 6.92 6.07 9.39
C GLN A 53 5.42 5.79 9.50
N GLY A 54 4.59 6.78 9.15
CA GLY A 54 3.14 6.60 9.16
C GLY A 54 2.70 5.55 8.13
N MET A 55 3.33 5.53 6.97
CA MET A 55 3.11 4.49 5.97
C MET A 55 3.47 3.10 6.52
N ASN A 56 4.62 2.98 7.19
CA ASN A 56 5.03 1.71 7.79
C ASN A 56 4.05 1.22 8.84
N THR A 57 3.51 2.12 9.67
CA THR A 57 2.51 1.77 10.66
C THR A 57 1.27 1.16 10.02
N GLY A 58 0.74 1.81 8.98
CA GLY A 58 -0.42 1.30 8.25
C GLY A 58 -0.13 -0.01 7.53
N TYR A 59 1.05 -0.12 6.92
CA TYR A 59 1.48 -1.33 6.21
C TYR A 59 1.58 -2.53 7.15
N ARG A 60 2.27 -2.37 8.29
CA ARG A 60 2.43 -3.44 9.28
C ARG A 60 1.11 -3.85 9.91
N GLY A 61 0.25 -2.89 10.17
CA GLY A 61 -1.08 -3.17 10.72
C GLY A 61 -1.93 -4.04 9.81
N ALA A 62 -1.75 -3.92 8.50
CA ALA A 62 -2.50 -4.69 7.51
C ALA A 62 -1.89 -6.05 7.21
N ILE A 63 -0.55 -6.15 7.16
CA ILE A 63 0.13 -7.36 6.66
C ILE A 63 0.75 -8.21 7.76
N GLY A 64 0.94 -7.65 8.96
CA GLY A 64 1.54 -8.37 10.09
C GLY A 64 3.05 -8.47 10.00
N LYS A 65 3.59 -9.61 10.45
CA LYS A 65 5.03 -9.80 10.59
C LYS A 65 5.73 -10.29 9.33
N ASP A 66 5.02 -11.01 8.48
CA ASP A 66 5.61 -11.67 7.32
C ASP A 66 5.44 -10.79 6.10
N PHE A 67 6.34 -9.82 5.95
CA PHE A 67 6.34 -8.92 4.81
C PHE A 67 6.99 -9.58 3.59
N PRO A 68 6.49 -9.35 2.37
CA PRO A 68 7.30 -9.59 1.18
C PRO A 68 8.47 -8.60 1.12
N ALA A 69 9.46 -8.88 0.30
CA ALA A 69 10.50 -7.91 -0.02
C ALA A 69 9.85 -6.61 -0.51
N ARG A 70 10.39 -5.47 -0.06
CA ARG A 70 9.77 -4.18 -0.33
C ARG A 70 10.80 -3.10 -0.64
N ALA A 71 10.53 -2.32 -1.67
CA ALA A 71 11.22 -1.07 -1.93
C ALA A 71 10.27 0.10 -1.65
N THR A 72 10.81 1.19 -1.12
CA THR A 72 10.06 2.44 -0.93
C THR A 72 10.72 3.54 -1.74
N VAL A 73 9.94 4.24 -2.56
CA VAL A 73 10.44 5.24 -3.52
C VAL A 73 9.65 6.54 -3.34
N LYS A 74 10.36 7.67 -3.32
CA LYS A 74 9.72 8.99 -3.39
C LYS A 74 9.42 9.31 -4.86
N THR A 75 8.19 9.72 -5.14
CA THR A 75 7.78 10.10 -6.50
C THR A 75 6.52 10.98 -6.46
N GLY A 76 6.21 11.66 -7.55
CA GLY A 76 4.91 12.30 -7.72
C GLY A 76 3.85 11.28 -8.08
N LEU A 77 2.63 11.46 -7.56
CA LEU A 77 1.48 10.62 -7.89
C LEU A 77 0.46 11.39 -8.70
N VAL A 78 -0.32 10.66 -9.50
CA VAL A 78 -1.44 11.23 -10.22
C VAL A 78 -2.56 11.54 -9.22
N GLY A 79 -3.02 12.79 -9.22
CA GLY A 79 -4.03 13.23 -8.27
C GLY A 79 -3.44 13.95 -7.06
N ALA A 80 -4.12 15.00 -6.60
CA ALA A 80 -3.59 15.91 -5.58
C ALA A 80 -3.63 15.33 -4.17
N ASP A 81 -4.54 14.40 -3.89
CA ASP A 81 -4.82 13.91 -2.55
C ASP A 81 -4.14 12.57 -2.23
N GLY A 82 -3.52 11.93 -3.21
CA GLY A 82 -2.83 10.67 -3.00
C GLY A 82 -1.46 10.88 -2.38
N LEU A 83 -1.21 10.28 -1.21
CA LEU A 83 0.07 10.35 -0.52
C LEU A 83 0.90 9.09 -0.74
N VAL A 84 0.25 7.97 -1.06
CA VAL A 84 0.90 6.69 -1.23
C VAL A 84 0.18 5.87 -2.30
N GLU A 85 0.95 5.11 -3.07
CA GLU A 85 0.47 4.04 -3.94
C GLU A 85 1.32 2.81 -3.71
N ILE A 86 0.74 1.62 -3.82
CA ILE A 86 1.44 0.38 -3.55
C ILE A 86 1.26 -0.58 -4.71
N MET A 87 2.38 -1.14 -5.18
CA MET A 87 2.40 -2.18 -6.20
C MET A 87 2.80 -3.50 -5.56
N PHE A 88 2.05 -4.56 -5.84
CA PHE A 88 2.37 -5.88 -5.35
C PHE A 88 2.53 -6.87 -6.49
N VAL A 89 3.39 -7.87 -6.24
CA VAL A 89 3.50 -9.07 -7.07
C VAL A 89 3.15 -10.26 -6.18
N ALA A 90 2.23 -11.10 -6.66
CA ALA A 90 1.83 -12.31 -5.99
C ALA A 90 2.11 -13.52 -6.89
N SER A 91 2.46 -14.63 -6.27
CA SER A 91 2.70 -15.88 -6.99
C SER A 91 2.20 -17.07 -6.15
N LYS A 92 1.62 -18.01 -6.82
CA LYS A 92 1.14 -19.25 -6.22
C LYS A 92 1.98 -20.42 -6.61
#